data_c45b79a8a4c7276d16477555da84be0c
#
_entry.id   c45b79a8a4c7276d16477555da84be0c
#
_cell.length_a   1.000
_cell.length_b   1.000
_cell.length_c   1.000
_cell.angle_alpha   90.00
_cell.angle_beta   90.00
_cell.angle_gamma   90.00
#
_symmetry.space_group_name_H-M   'P 1'
#
loop_
_entity.id
_entity.type
_entity.pdbx_description
1 polymer ?
#
loop_
_entity_poly.entity_id
_entity_poly.type
_entity_poly.pdbx_seq_one_letter_code
_entity_poly.pdbx_strand_id
1 'polypeptide(L)'
;MTRLIGFFLIILVSACTQASITPWIPFELDNGHIKVPVTVAGKQSMAILDTGAQLNAINQNFIDFHQLNIAHHGHVQIQGVHDTERRKQYANVDVEIFGIKTKLSQLAGINMGNAQNSLLIGSGFFSQFVVQIDYPNSRIRMVTRDVINVAKHENIKTQPHKGSGLPIVQVEMAGKKVWLLLDTGSNSGVLISRRLAEGLDLIGPEDKQMVSQGVNAQSALRATHLEELTFGPFVLSNVQLAYPEKGHKLTSLKQYAHTSSMIKGKRVKGILGYDVLKHFLVTLDYARGNMHLSVPEKL
;
A
#
# COMPACT_ATOMS: atom_id res chain seq x y z
N MET A 1 -20.72 -62.64 25.72
CA MET A 1 -20.86 -61.19 25.51
C MET A 1 -19.50 -60.57 25.36
N THR A 2 -19.02 -60.49 24.10
CA THR A 2 -17.68 -60.01 23.79
C THR A 2 -17.78 -58.55 23.31
N ARG A 3 -17.26 -57.60 24.09
CA ARG A 3 -17.25 -56.19 23.71
C ARG A 3 -16.06 -55.91 22.77
N LEU A 4 -16.35 -55.57 21.52
CA LEU A 4 -15.36 -55.04 20.57
C LEU A 4 -15.13 -53.55 20.95
N ILE A 5 -13.89 -53.22 21.35
CA ILE A 5 -13.41 -51.83 21.49
C ILE A 5 -12.83 -51.42 20.17
N GLY A 6 -13.58 -50.58 19.43
CA GLY A 6 -13.10 -49.96 18.19
C GLY A 6 -12.08 -48.87 18.54
N PHE A 7 -10.86 -49.07 18.11
CA PHE A 7 -9.78 -48.04 18.17
C PHE A 7 -9.98 -47.06 17.01
N PHE A 8 -10.44 -45.84 17.32
CA PHE A 8 -10.55 -44.78 16.36
C PHE A 8 -9.17 -44.10 16.21
N LEU A 9 -8.46 -44.43 15.13
CA LEU A 9 -7.19 -43.81 14.79
C LEU A 9 -7.46 -42.42 14.23
N ILE A 10 -7.30 -41.36 15.06
CA ILE A 10 -7.34 -39.98 14.61
C ILE A 10 -6.05 -39.69 13.85
N ILE A 11 -6.11 -39.68 12.51
CA ILE A 11 -5.03 -39.23 11.68
C ILE A 11 -5.02 -37.70 11.76
N LEU A 12 -4.15 -37.14 12.59
CA LEU A 12 -3.78 -35.71 12.58
C LEU A 12 -3.02 -35.43 11.26
N VAL A 13 -3.74 -34.94 10.26
CA VAL A 13 -3.12 -34.35 9.07
C VAL A 13 -2.52 -33.03 9.51
N SER A 14 -1.26 -33.03 9.91
CA SER A 14 -0.47 -31.82 10.06
C SER A 14 -0.34 -31.19 8.68
N ALA A 15 -1.09 -30.12 8.42
CA ALA A 15 -0.85 -29.25 7.29
C ALA A 15 0.52 -28.59 7.51
N CYS A 16 1.60 -29.22 7.05
CA CYS A 16 2.89 -28.58 6.93
C CYS A 16 2.71 -27.40 5.93
N THR A 17 2.68 -26.20 6.44
CA THR A 17 2.87 -25.01 5.63
C THR A 17 4.29 -25.07 5.09
N GLN A 18 4.42 -25.53 3.84
CA GLN A 18 5.73 -25.62 3.19
C GLN A 18 6.24 -24.18 2.98
N ALA A 19 7.47 -23.93 3.41
CA ALA A 19 8.21 -22.70 3.11
C ALA A 19 8.15 -22.46 1.60
N SER A 20 7.66 -21.30 1.18
CA SER A 20 7.37 -21.05 -0.23
C SER A 20 7.83 -19.65 -0.66
N ILE A 21 8.45 -19.61 -1.83
CA ILE A 21 8.78 -18.39 -2.57
C ILE A 21 8.10 -18.49 -3.92
N THR A 22 7.31 -17.48 -4.31
CA THR A 22 6.81 -17.41 -5.67
C THR A 22 7.95 -17.08 -6.64
N PRO A 23 7.86 -17.45 -7.93
CA PRO A 23 8.69 -16.84 -8.94
C PRO A 23 8.58 -15.32 -8.92
N TRP A 24 9.55 -14.61 -9.51
CA TRP A 24 9.41 -13.21 -9.81
C TRP A 24 8.32 -13.01 -10.87
N ILE A 25 7.37 -12.15 -10.59
CA ILE A 25 6.23 -11.82 -11.43
C ILE A 25 6.47 -10.40 -11.95
N PRO A 26 6.50 -10.18 -13.27
CA PRO A 26 6.65 -8.84 -13.82
C PRO A 26 5.43 -7.99 -13.48
N PHE A 27 5.65 -6.70 -13.28
CA PHE A 27 4.60 -5.71 -13.14
C PHE A 27 4.81 -4.55 -14.13
N GLU A 28 3.74 -3.85 -14.43
CA GLU A 28 3.78 -2.60 -15.17
C GLU A 28 3.78 -1.41 -14.21
N LEU A 29 4.56 -0.38 -14.55
CA LEU A 29 4.49 0.91 -13.86
C LEU A 29 3.69 1.88 -14.73
N ASP A 30 2.56 2.32 -14.20
CA ASP A 30 1.76 3.37 -14.82
C ASP A 30 1.60 4.54 -13.85
N ASN A 31 2.19 5.67 -14.20
CA ASN A 31 2.26 6.86 -13.34
C ASN A 31 2.75 6.56 -11.91
N GLY A 32 3.73 5.65 -11.78
CA GLY A 32 4.30 5.24 -10.48
C GLY A 32 3.47 4.19 -9.72
N HIS A 33 2.30 3.80 -10.21
CA HIS A 33 1.50 2.73 -9.62
C HIS A 33 1.95 1.36 -10.15
N ILE A 34 2.10 0.41 -9.25
CA ILE A 34 2.39 -0.98 -9.60
C ILE A 34 1.09 -1.63 -10.09
N LYS A 35 1.10 -2.14 -11.31
CA LYS A 35 -0.01 -2.89 -11.89
C LYS A 35 0.39 -4.32 -12.22
N VAL A 36 -0.44 -5.28 -11.81
CA VAL A 36 -0.24 -6.70 -12.09
C VAL A 36 -1.44 -7.27 -12.81
N PRO A 37 -1.24 -8.25 -13.71
CA PRO A 37 -2.34 -8.93 -14.40
C PRO A 37 -3.27 -9.63 -13.40
N VAL A 38 -4.57 -9.53 -13.63
CA VAL A 38 -5.60 -10.18 -12.83
C VAL A 38 -6.79 -10.59 -13.71
N THR A 39 -7.47 -11.67 -13.33
CA THR A 39 -8.77 -12.02 -13.90
C THR A 39 -9.85 -11.78 -12.84
N VAL A 40 -10.86 -10.97 -13.14
CA VAL A 40 -11.97 -10.63 -12.24
C VAL A 40 -13.28 -11.01 -12.91
N ALA A 41 -14.06 -11.87 -12.26
CA ALA A 41 -15.33 -12.39 -12.82
C ALA A 41 -15.16 -12.91 -14.27
N GLY A 42 -14.05 -13.62 -14.56
CA GLY A 42 -13.72 -14.16 -15.88
C GLY A 42 -13.20 -13.14 -16.90
N LYS A 43 -13.01 -11.87 -16.53
CA LYS A 43 -12.47 -10.83 -17.41
C LYS A 43 -11.03 -10.49 -17.06
N GLN A 44 -10.14 -10.50 -18.06
CA GLN A 44 -8.74 -10.06 -17.89
C GLN A 44 -8.67 -8.55 -17.69
N SER A 45 -7.81 -8.13 -16.78
CA SER A 45 -7.62 -6.73 -16.41
C SER A 45 -6.35 -6.56 -15.58
N MET A 46 -6.15 -5.37 -15.00
CA MET A 46 -5.02 -5.04 -14.13
C MET A 46 -5.49 -4.74 -12.70
N ALA A 47 -4.71 -5.16 -11.72
CA ALA A 47 -4.87 -4.78 -10.32
C ALA A 47 -3.75 -3.81 -9.92
N ILE A 48 -4.12 -2.74 -9.21
CA ILE A 48 -3.18 -1.79 -8.60
C ILE A 48 -2.80 -2.31 -7.21
N LEU A 49 -1.50 -2.31 -6.89
CA LEU A 49 -1.00 -2.70 -5.57
C LEU A 49 -0.73 -1.46 -4.71
N ASP A 50 -1.42 -1.36 -3.57
CA ASP A 50 -1.43 -0.15 -2.74
C ASP A 50 -1.23 -0.50 -1.25
N THR A 51 -0.02 -0.28 -0.72
CA THR A 51 0.28 -0.49 0.71
C THR A 51 -0.35 0.56 1.61
N GLY A 52 -0.78 1.70 1.08
CA GLY A 52 -1.46 2.77 1.80
C GLY A 52 -2.97 2.55 1.93
N ALA A 53 -3.55 1.56 1.25
CA ALA A 53 -4.97 1.23 1.33
C ALA A 53 -5.27 0.19 2.42
N GLN A 54 -6.23 0.48 3.31
CA GLN A 54 -6.69 -0.48 4.33
C GLN A 54 -7.62 -1.56 3.76
N LEU A 55 -8.35 -1.26 2.69
CA LEU A 55 -9.33 -2.15 2.06
C LEU A 55 -8.92 -2.44 0.63
N ASN A 56 -9.34 -3.60 0.15
CA ASN A 56 -9.36 -3.85 -1.28
C ASN A 56 -10.55 -3.10 -1.92
N ALA A 57 -10.40 -2.73 -3.18
CA ALA A 57 -11.47 -2.06 -3.91
C ALA A 57 -11.65 -2.65 -5.31
N ILE A 58 -12.84 -2.45 -5.86
CA ILE A 58 -13.18 -2.81 -7.24
C ILE A 58 -13.58 -1.54 -8.01
N ASN A 59 -13.13 -1.45 -9.25
CA ASN A 59 -13.43 -0.31 -10.10
C ASN A 59 -14.88 -0.36 -10.61
N GLN A 60 -15.66 0.65 -10.28
CA GLN A 60 -17.04 0.76 -10.74
C GLN A 60 -17.12 0.82 -12.27
N ASN A 61 -16.20 1.53 -12.92
CA ASN A 61 -16.18 1.61 -14.38
C ASN A 61 -15.88 0.26 -15.05
N PHE A 62 -15.11 -0.62 -14.40
CA PHE A 62 -14.89 -1.98 -14.88
C PHE A 62 -16.17 -2.83 -14.79
N ILE A 63 -16.89 -2.73 -13.66
CA ILE A 63 -18.19 -3.42 -13.48
C ILE A 63 -19.17 -2.98 -14.56
N ASP A 64 -19.31 -1.67 -14.75
CA ASP A 64 -20.27 -1.07 -15.68
C ASP A 64 -19.92 -1.40 -17.15
N PHE A 65 -18.63 -1.28 -17.52
CA PHE A 65 -18.15 -1.57 -18.87
C PHE A 65 -18.37 -3.03 -19.28
N HIS A 66 -18.12 -3.96 -18.38
CA HIS A 66 -18.29 -5.39 -18.63
C HIS A 66 -19.69 -5.89 -18.28
N GLN A 67 -20.61 -5.01 -17.85
CA GLN A 67 -21.99 -5.34 -17.44
C GLN A 67 -22.03 -6.49 -16.42
N LEU A 68 -21.11 -6.46 -15.43
CA LEU A 68 -20.97 -7.54 -14.46
C LEU A 68 -22.10 -7.49 -13.44
N ASN A 69 -22.80 -8.60 -13.26
CA ASN A 69 -23.81 -8.74 -12.22
C ASN A 69 -23.16 -9.22 -10.92
N ILE A 70 -22.53 -8.30 -10.19
CA ILE A 70 -21.89 -8.57 -8.90
C ILE A 70 -22.81 -8.04 -7.78
N ALA A 71 -23.18 -8.93 -6.86
CA ALA A 71 -24.00 -8.55 -5.72
C ALA A 71 -23.24 -7.56 -4.81
N HIS A 72 -23.91 -6.47 -4.45
CA HIS A 72 -23.38 -5.54 -3.45
C HIS A 72 -24.02 -5.80 -2.08
N HIS A 73 -23.24 -5.71 -1.02
CA HIS A 73 -23.67 -5.87 0.37
C HIS A 73 -23.41 -4.57 1.15
N GLY A 74 -24.43 -3.71 1.20
CA GLY A 74 -24.33 -2.48 2.00
C GLY A 74 -23.34 -1.44 1.45
N HIS A 75 -22.78 -0.66 2.36
CA HIS A 75 -21.88 0.46 2.04
C HIS A 75 -20.75 0.53 3.05
N VAL A 76 -19.63 1.05 2.60
CA VAL A 76 -18.45 1.33 3.43
C VAL A 76 -18.05 2.79 3.28
N GLN A 77 -17.51 3.38 4.34
CA GLN A 77 -16.97 4.73 4.29
C GLN A 77 -15.48 4.66 3.92
N ILE A 78 -15.13 5.28 2.80
CA ILE A 78 -13.75 5.34 2.31
C ILE A 78 -13.19 6.72 2.55
N GLN A 79 -12.10 6.77 3.29
CA GLN A 79 -11.32 7.99 3.48
C GLN A 79 -10.16 8.00 2.49
N GLY A 80 -10.26 8.83 1.46
CA GLY A 80 -9.19 9.14 0.53
C GLY A 80 -8.22 10.17 1.10
N VAL A 81 -7.20 10.53 0.31
CA VAL A 81 -6.19 11.54 0.69
C VAL A 81 -6.82 12.90 0.97
N HIS A 82 -7.85 13.26 0.22
CA HIS A 82 -8.43 14.61 0.24
C HIS A 82 -9.85 14.67 0.81
N ASP A 83 -10.61 13.57 0.77
CA ASP A 83 -12.01 13.53 1.17
C ASP A 83 -12.45 12.17 1.73
N THR A 84 -13.68 12.11 2.28
CA THR A 84 -14.31 10.89 2.82
C THR A 84 -15.66 10.70 2.16
N GLU A 85 -15.89 9.52 1.60
CA GLU A 85 -17.11 9.22 0.84
C GLU A 85 -17.68 7.84 1.18
N ARG A 86 -19.01 7.73 1.10
CA ARG A 86 -19.73 6.46 1.28
C ARG A 86 -19.85 5.74 -0.05
N ARG A 87 -19.29 4.53 -0.13
CA ARG A 87 -19.23 3.71 -1.35
C ARG A 87 -19.96 2.39 -1.17
N LYS A 88 -20.49 1.83 -2.28
CA LYS A 88 -21.03 0.46 -2.31
C LYS A 88 -19.93 -0.53 -1.90
N GLN A 89 -20.33 -1.62 -1.25
CA GLN A 89 -19.43 -2.72 -0.91
C GLN A 89 -19.85 -3.98 -1.65
N TYR A 90 -18.93 -4.61 -2.34
CA TYR A 90 -19.13 -5.82 -3.12
C TYR A 90 -18.54 -7.04 -2.41
N ALA A 91 -19.14 -8.22 -2.66
CA ALA A 91 -18.73 -9.47 -2.05
C ALA A 91 -18.74 -10.63 -3.05
N ASN A 92 -18.05 -11.72 -2.70
CA ASN A 92 -18.00 -12.97 -3.46
C ASN A 92 -17.55 -12.81 -4.92
N VAL A 93 -16.64 -11.88 -5.17
CA VAL A 93 -16.08 -11.64 -6.51
C VAL A 93 -15.02 -12.67 -6.80
N ASP A 94 -15.19 -13.46 -7.88
CA ASP A 94 -14.19 -14.41 -8.34
C ASP A 94 -12.95 -13.67 -8.90
N VAL A 95 -11.79 -13.99 -8.38
CA VAL A 95 -10.52 -13.35 -8.74
C VAL A 95 -9.44 -14.41 -8.95
N GLU A 96 -8.66 -14.25 -10.00
CA GLU A 96 -7.41 -14.99 -10.19
C GLU A 96 -6.25 -13.98 -10.26
N ILE A 97 -5.36 -14.04 -9.29
CA ILE A 97 -4.19 -13.16 -9.18
C ILE A 97 -2.98 -13.98 -8.74
N PHE A 98 -1.82 -13.77 -9.36
CA PHE A 98 -0.58 -14.53 -9.09
C PHE A 98 -0.75 -16.05 -9.22
N GLY A 99 -1.64 -16.50 -10.11
CA GLY A 99 -1.99 -17.91 -10.29
C GLY A 99 -2.91 -18.49 -9.21
N ILE A 100 -3.36 -17.67 -8.25
CA ILE A 100 -4.26 -18.08 -7.16
C ILE A 100 -5.69 -17.70 -7.51
N LYS A 101 -6.59 -18.69 -7.53
CA LYS A 101 -8.04 -18.46 -7.64
C LYS A 101 -8.65 -18.32 -6.27
N THR A 102 -9.38 -17.24 -6.06
CA THR A 102 -10.00 -16.91 -4.76
C THR A 102 -11.27 -16.10 -4.96
N LYS A 103 -12.05 -15.96 -3.88
CA LYS A 103 -13.18 -15.01 -3.83
C LYS A 103 -12.81 -13.86 -2.91
N LEU A 104 -12.88 -12.65 -3.44
CA LEU A 104 -12.71 -11.45 -2.63
C LEU A 104 -14.05 -10.93 -2.16
N SER A 105 -14.08 -10.53 -0.90
CA SER A 105 -15.23 -9.88 -0.25
C SER A 105 -14.82 -8.55 0.37
N GLN A 106 -15.81 -7.75 0.75
CA GLN A 106 -15.61 -6.41 1.32
C GLN A 106 -14.85 -5.45 0.38
N LEU A 107 -15.06 -5.61 -0.94
CA LEU A 107 -14.49 -4.71 -1.93
C LEU A 107 -15.24 -3.39 -1.97
N ALA A 108 -14.56 -2.28 -1.74
CA ALA A 108 -15.15 -0.96 -1.91
C ALA A 108 -15.29 -0.62 -3.39
N GLY A 109 -16.46 -0.17 -3.82
CA GLY A 109 -16.68 0.30 -5.18
C GLY A 109 -16.11 1.71 -5.35
N ILE A 110 -15.01 1.87 -6.07
CA ILE A 110 -14.38 3.16 -6.32
C ILE A 110 -14.21 3.40 -7.81
N ASN A 111 -13.97 4.65 -8.20
CA ASN A 111 -13.62 4.98 -9.58
C ASN A 111 -12.10 5.03 -9.72
N MET A 112 -11.54 4.13 -10.54
CA MET A 112 -10.10 4.07 -10.84
C MET A 112 -9.79 4.45 -12.29
N GLY A 113 -10.56 5.35 -12.86
CA GLY A 113 -10.40 5.79 -14.25
C GLY A 113 -10.98 4.79 -15.25
N ASN A 114 -10.18 4.36 -16.23
CA ASN A 114 -10.65 3.46 -17.30
C ASN A 114 -10.96 2.04 -16.78
N ALA A 115 -11.68 1.26 -17.60
CA ALA A 115 -12.06 -0.11 -17.27
C ALA A 115 -10.92 -1.14 -17.39
N GLN A 116 -9.70 -0.75 -17.75
CA GLN A 116 -8.55 -1.65 -17.79
C GLN A 116 -8.08 -2.05 -16.38
N ASN A 117 -8.28 -1.15 -15.40
CA ASN A 117 -8.00 -1.45 -14.01
C ASN A 117 -9.27 -1.97 -13.33
N SER A 118 -9.25 -3.17 -12.76
CA SER A 118 -10.41 -3.74 -12.09
C SER A 118 -10.32 -3.70 -10.58
N LEU A 119 -9.13 -3.89 -10.01
CA LEU A 119 -8.94 -4.00 -8.57
C LEU A 119 -7.87 -3.03 -8.05
N LEU A 120 -8.05 -2.63 -6.81
CA LEU A 120 -6.99 -2.12 -5.94
C LEU A 120 -6.81 -3.12 -4.80
N ILE A 121 -5.59 -3.59 -4.62
CA ILE A 121 -5.21 -4.58 -3.61
C ILE A 121 -4.46 -3.89 -2.49
N GLY A 122 -5.05 -3.91 -1.30
CA GLY A 122 -4.55 -3.22 -0.12
C GLY A 122 -3.97 -4.15 0.96
N SER A 123 -4.01 -3.67 2.18
CA SER A 123 -3.34 -4.26 3.36
C SER A 123 -3.70 -5.72 3.64
N GLY A 124 -4.93 -6.12 3.34
CA GLY A 124 -5.38 -7.51 3.56
C GLY A 124 -4.56 -8.55 2.80
N PHE A 125 -4.09 -8.21 1.60
CA PHE A 125 -3.18 -9.05 0.83
C PHE A 125 -1.74 -8.96 1.36
N PHE A 126 -1.21 -7.76 1.51
CA PHE A 126 0.18 -7.55 1.94
C PHE A 126 0.45 -8.14 3.34
N SER A 127 -0.54 -8.18 4.22
CA SER A 127 -0.39 -8.74 5.57
C SER A 127 -0.20 -10.26 5.61
N GLN A 128 -0.48 -10.97 4.53
CA GLN A 128 -0.36 -12.43 4.49
C GLN A 128 1.07 -12.92 4.28
N PHE A 129 1.93 -12.12 3.63
CA PHE A 129 3.25 -12.51 3.16
C PHE A 129 4.33 -11.50 3.58
N VAL A 130 5.60 -11.89 3.38
CA VAL A 130 6.67 -10.96 3.10
C VAL A 130 6.62 -10.66 1.60
N VAL A 131 6.56 -9.39 1.23
CA VAL A 131 6.51 -8.96 -0.15
C VAL A 131 7.86 -8.38 -0.55
N GLN A 132 8.39 -8.79 -1.68
CA GLN A 132 9.58 -8.20 -2.29
C GLN A 132 9.19 -7.49 -3.59
N ILE A 133 9.44 -6.19 -3.66
CA ILE A 133 9.17 -5.34 -4.82
C ILE A 133 10.51 -4.82 -5.34
N ASP A 134 10.92 -5.33 -6.49
CA ASP A 134 12.14 -4.92 -7.19
C ASP A 134 11.76 -3.87 -8.25
N TYR A 135 11.73 -2.61 -7.81
CA TYR A 135 11.33 -1.51 -8.67
C TYR A 135 12.26 -1.32 -9.88
N PRO A 136 13.61 -1.35 -9.72
CA PRO A 136 14.51 -1.20 -10.85
C PRO A 136 14.35 -2.24 -11.94
N ASN A 137 13.90 -3.46 -11.59
CA ASN A 137 13.68 -4.56 -12.52
C ASN A 137 12.19 -4.84 -12.77
N SER A 138 11.28 -4.00 -12.30
CA SER A 138 9.81 -4.07 -12.47
C SER A 138 9.22 -5.45 -12.21
N ARG A 139 9.55 -6.02 -11.04
CA ARG A 139 9.09 -7.36 -10.65
C ARG A 139 8.77 -7.46 -9.16
N ILE A 140 7.84 -8.33 -8.83
CA ILE A 140 7.37 -8.58 -7.45
C ILE A 140 7.36 -10.07 -7.16
N ARG A 141 7.57 -10.46 -5.91
CA ARG A 141 7.31 -11.82 -5.43
C ARG A 141 6.82 -11.82 -4.00
N MET A 142 6.13 -12.89 -3.64
CA MET A 142 5.67 -13.17 -2.29
C MET A 142 6.51 -14.28 -1.69
N VAL A 143 6.81 -14.14 -0.39
CA VAL A 143 7.66 -15.06 0.35
C VAL A 143 6.97 -15.36 1.68
N THR A 144 6.93 -16.61 2.09
CA THR A 144 6.43 -16.96 3.43
C THR A 144 7.45 -16.56 4.51
N ARG A 145 6.95 -16.24 5.72
CA ARG A 145 7.77 -15.68 6.82
C ARG A 145 8.79 -16.64 7.43
N ASP A 146 8.66 -17.94 7.17
CA ASP A 146 9.61 -18.97 7.56
C ASP A 146 10.83 -19.02 6.63
N VAL A 147 10.71 -18.52 5.39
CA VAL A 147 11.82 -18.40 4.45
C VAL A 147 12.69 -17.17 4.72
N ILE A 148 12.07 -16.02 4.96
CA ILE A 148 12.78 -14.76 5.20
C ILE A 148 12.36 -14.16 6.55
N ASN A 149 13.34 -14.01 7.46
CA ASN A 149 13.14 -13.25 8.69
C ASN A 149 13.65 -11.82 8.50
N VAL A 150 12.74 -10.94 8.06
CA VAL A 150 13.06 -9.53 7.76
C VAL A 150 13.59 -8.79 9.00
N ALA A 151 13.11 -9.13 10.21
CA ALA A 151 13.55 -8.49 11.45
C ALA A 151 15.05 -8.65 11.75
N LYS A 152 15.68 -9.73 11.23
CA LYS A 152 17.13 -9.93 11.38
C LYS A 152 17.99 -9.08 10.44
N HIS A 153 17.37 -8.53 9.40
CA HIS A 153 18.05 -7.81 8.33
C HIS A 153 17.46 -6.41 8.10
N GLU A 154 16.56 -5.98 8.98
CA GLU A 154 15.94 -4.65 8.84
C GLU A 154 16.99 -3.54 8.89
N ASN A 155 16.92 -2.64 7.93
CA ASN A 155 17.76 -1.46 7.86
C ASN A 155 16.95 -0.16 7.78
N ILE A 156 15.62 -0.29 7.77
CA ILE A 156 14.69 0.83 7.79
C ILE A 156 13.89 0.78 9.08
N LYS A 157 13.84 1.89 9.79
CA LYS A 157 13.02 2.01 10.98
C LYS A 157 11.55 2.07 10.59
N THR A 158 10.85 0.94 10.71
CA THR A 158 9.47 0.73 10.28
C THR A 158 8.64 0.20 11.45
N GLN A 159 7.35 0.46 11.45
CA GLN A 159 6.38 -0.20 12.35
C GLN A 159 4.96 -0.08 11.79
N PRO A 160 4.02 -0.95 12.19
CA PRO A 160 2.61 -0.73 11.91
C PRO A 160 2.10 0.51 12.66
N HIS A 161 1.33 1.35 12.00
CA HIS A 161 0.65 2.45 12.65
C HIS A 161 -0.44 1.94 13.59
N LYS A 162 -0.44 2.37 14.85
CA LYS A 162 -1.33 1.83 15.90
C LYS A 162 -2.82 2.06 15.69
N GLY A 163 -3.26 2.79 14.73
CA GLY A 163 -4.69 3.01 14.45
C GLY A 163 -5.16 2.29 13.20
N SER A 164 -4.33 2.29 12.16
CA SER A 164 -4.69 1.75 10.84
C SER A 164 -4.05 0.40 10.52
N GLY A 165 -2.98 0.01 11.21
CA GLY A 165 -2.17 -1.15 10.85
C GLY A 165 -1.26 -0.93 9.63
N LEU A 166 -1.37 0.20 8.94
CA LEU A 166 -0.57 0.50 7.76
C LEU A 166 0.91 0.73 8.11
N PRO A 167 1.86 0.40 7.22
CA PRO A 167 3.28 0.55 7.49
C PRO A 167 3.67 2.03 7.52
N ILE A 168 4.34 2.44 8.60
CA ILE A 168 4.96 3.76 8.68
C ILE A 168 6.47 3.63 8.81
N VAL A 169 7.18 4.51 8.13
CA VAL A 169 8.64 4.55 8.07
C VAL A 169 9.18 5.85 8.64
N GLN A 170 10.37 5.80 9.24
CA GLN A 170 11.07 6.99 9.68
C GLN A 170 12.07 7.42 8.62
N VAL A 171 11.99 8.68 8.22
CA VAL A 171 12.96 9.37 7.38
C VAL A 171 13.54 10.56 8.11
N GLU A 172 14.65 11.10 7.61
CA GLU A 172 15.18 12.40 8.05
C GLU A 172 15.20 13.36 6.86
N MET A 173 14.63 14.55 7.06
CA MET A 173 14.60 15.63 6.07
C MET A 173 14.81 16.96 6.78
N ALA A 174 15.60 17.87 6.21
CA ALA A 174 15.98 19.14 6.82
C ALA A 174 16.40 18.98 8.29
N GLY A 175 17.24 17.98 8.61
CA GLY A 175 17.76 17.67 9.94
C GLY A 175 16.72 17.15 10.96
N LYS A 176 15.47 16.84 10.53
CA LYS A 176 14.43 16.35 11.43
C LYS A 176 13.93 14.96 11.06
N LYS A 177 13.83 14.07 12.06
CA LYS A 177 13.23 12.74 11.93
C LYS A 177 11.72 12.81 11.89
N VAL A 178 11.12 12.27 10.84
CA VAL A 178 9.68 12.34 10.56
C VAL A 178 9.15 10.94 10.25
N TRP A 179 7.94 10.62 10.73
CA TRP A 179 7.23 9.40 10.38
C TRP A 179 6.27 9.65 9.23
N LEU A 180 6.42 8.86 8.16
CA LEU A 180 5.60 8.90 6.95
C LEU A 180 4.88 7.56 6.75
N LEU A 181 3.72 7.58 6.14
CA LEU A 181 3.06 6.38 5.62
C LEU A 181 3.85 5.85 4.43
N LEU A 182 4.14 4.56 4.39
CA LEU A 182 4.72 3.90 3.22
C LEU A 182 3.58 3.53 2.27
N ASP A 183 3.57 4.12 1.08
CA ASP A 183 2.43 4.07 0.18
C ASP A 183 2.86 3.81 -1.28
N THR A 184 2.72 2.56 -1.73
CA THR A 184 2.99 2.17 -3.13
C THR A 184 1.89 2.65 -4.09
N GLY A 185 0.76 3.13 -3.57
CA GLY A 185 -0.30 3.78 -4.32
C GLY A 185 -0.07 5.28 -4.54
N SER A 186 0.99 5.86 -3.95
CA SER A 186 1.37 7.25 -4.15
C SER A 186 2.45 7.37 -5.23
N ASN A 187 2.17 8.12 -6.28
CA ASN A 187 3.11 8.38 -7.40
C ASN A 187 4.09 9.52 -7.14
N SER A 188 4.02 10.19 -6.00
CA SER A 188 4.94 11.26 -5.60
C SER A 188 6.18 10.72 -4.89
N GLY A 189 7.12 11.61 -4.55
CA GLY A 189 8.23 11.31 -3.65
C GLY A 189 7.76 11.38 -2.19
N VAL A 190 7.71 12.57 -1.64
CA VAL A 190 7.24 12.84 -0.29
C VAL A 190 6.09 13.83 -0.33
N LEU A 191 4.95 13.48 0.27
CA LEU A 191 3.81 14.37 0.43
C LEU A 191 3.61 14.65 1.92
N ILE A 192 3.76 15.92 2.35
CA ILE A 192 3.63 16.32 3.76
C ILE A 192 2.56 17.39 3.96
N SER A 193 2.15 17.60 5.21
CA SER A 193 1.26 18.72 5.51
C SER A 193 1.97 20.06 5.29
N ARG A 194 1.23 21.07 4.83
CA ARG A 194 1.77 22.44 4.67
C ARG A 194 2.43 22.95 5.95
N ARG A 195 1.80 22.73 7.12
CA ARG A 195 2.36 23.12 8.42
C ARG A 195 3.74 22.50 8.68
N LEU A 196 3.98 21.27 8.23
CA LEU A 196 5.29 20.64 8.37
C LEU A 196 6.29 21.27 7.39
N ALA A 197 5.88 21.51 6.14
CA ALA A 197 6.72 22.17 5.14
C ALA A 197 7.16 23.58 5.62
N GLU A 198 6.23 24.38 6.18
CA GLU A 198 6.53 25.67 6.81
C GLU A 198 7.51 25.54 8.00
N GLY A 199 7.28 24.56 8.88
CA GLY A 199 8.13 24.34 10.06
C GLY A 199 9.51 23.74 9.76
N LEU A 200 9.76 23.32 8.53
CA LEU A 200 11.04 22.83 8.01
C LEU A 200 11.70 23.83 7.05
N ASP A 201 11.09 24.99 6.83
CA ASP A 201 11.54 26.03 5.88
C ASP A 201 11.72 25.51 4.44
N LEU A 202 10.77 24.66 4.01
CA LEU A 202 10.78 23.99 2.70
C LEU A 202 9.87 24.67 1.67
N ILE A 203 9.25 25.80 2.01
CA ILE A 203 8.34 26.54 1.12
C ILE A 203 9.09 27.68 0.45
N GLY A 204 9.12 27.66 -0.88
CA GLY A 204 9.76 28.69 -1.69
C GLY A 204 8.79 29.42 -2.62
N PRO A 205 9.17 30.60 -3.12
CA PRO A 205 8.39 31.35 -4.12
C PRO A 205 8.34 30.63 -5.49
N GLU A 206 9.36 29.83 -5.80
CA GLU A 206 9.51 29.11 -7.06
C GLU A 206 8.79 27.76 -7.10
N ASP A 207 8.07 27.38 -6.00
CA ASP A 207 7.38 26.11 -5.92
C ASP A 207 6.27 26.02 -6.98
N LYS A 208 6.27 24.91 -7.72
CA LYS A 208 5.35 24.70 -8.85
C LYS A 208 3.98 24.26 -8.37
N GLN A 209 2.94 24.76 -9.03
CA GLN A 209 1.58 24.24 -8.82
C GLN A 209 1.44 22.85 -9.43
N MET A 210 0.75 21.95 -8.72
CA MET A 210 0.37 20.65 -9.20
C MET A 210 -1.01 20.25 -8.67
N VAL A 211 -1.66 19.30 -9.33
CA VAL A 211 -2.93 18.72 -8.90
C VAL A 211 -2.67 17.28 -8.46
N SER A 212 -3.11 16.94 -7.26
CA SER A 212 -3.13 15.57 -6.78
C SER A 212 -4.52 14.97 -6.97
N GLN A 213 -4.57 13.79 -7.54
CA GLN A 213 -5.79 12.98 -7.67
C GLN A 213 -5.81 11.95 -6.55
N GLY A 214 -6.74 12.08 -5.63
CA GLY A 214 -7.07 11.04 -4.65
C GLY A 214 -8.22 10.15 -5.14
N VAL A 215 -8.56 9.13 -4.38
CA VAL A 215 -9.66 8.18 -4.71
C VAL A 215 -11.02 8.89 -4.84
N ASN A 216 -11.27 9.93 -4.03
CA ASN A 216 -12.57 10.60 -3.97
C ASN A 216 -12.52 12.04 -4.52
N ALA A 217 -11.37 12.72 -4.48
CA ALA A 217 -11.29 14.13 -4.82
C ALA A 217 -9.91 14.52 -5.34
N GLN A 218 -9.86 15.67 -6.02
CA GLN A 218 -8.63 16.36 -6.39
C GLN A 218 -8.29 17.44 -5.37
N SER A 219 -7.02 17.78 -5.26
CA SER A 219 -6.55 18.90 -4.44
C SER A 219 -5.38 19.61 -5.08
N ALA A 220 -5.34 20.93 -4.90
CA ALA A 220 -4.22 21.75 -5.33
C ALA A 220 -3.04 21.57 -4.34
N LEU A 221 -1.90 21.22 -4.91
CA LEU A 221 -0.64 21.09 -4.20
C LEU A 221 0.40 22.07 -4.77
N ARG A 222 1.44 22.27 -3.98
CA ARG A 222 2.69 22.88 -4.42
C ARG A 222 3.78 21.82 -4.36
N ALA A 223 4.67 21.84 -5.31
CA ALA A 223 5.80 20.91 -5.41
C ALA A 223 7.13 21.66 -5.41
N THR A 224 8.06 21.14 -4.66
CA THR A 224 9.45 21.55 -4.56
C THR A 224 10.33 20.30 -4.53
N HIS A 225 11.62 20.44 -4.26
CA HIS A 225 12.54 19.32 -4.08
C HIS A 225 13.27 19.45 -2.74
N LEU A 226 13.44 18.30 -2.09
CA LEU A 226 14.37 18.16 -0.98
C LEU A 226 15.78 18.00 -1.54
N GLU A 227 16.73 18.77 -1.03
CA GLU A 227 18.15 18.56 -1.36
C GLU A 227 18.57 17.16 -0.96
N GLU A 228 18.21 16.76 0.28
CA GLU A 228 18.52 15.44 0.84
C GLU A 228 17.34 14.84 1.61
N LEU A 229 17.15 13.54 1.42
CA LEU A 229 16.27 12.68 2.21
C LEU A 229 17.08 11.48 2.71
N THR A 230 17.26 11.34 4.03
CA THR A 230 17.86 10.13 4.61
C THR A 230 16.78 9.09 4.88
N PHE A 231 16.92 7.92 4.27
CA PHE A 231 16.00 6.79 4.41
C PHE A 231 16.77 5.53 4.82
N GLY A 232 16.85 5.26 6.12
CA GLY A 232 17.71 4.25 6.70
C GLY A 232 19.20 4.54 6.44
N PRO A 233 19.94 3.61 5.81
CA PRO A 233 21.35 3.83 5.47
C PRO A 233 21.56 4.62 4.17
N PHE A 234 20.48 5.02 3.48
CA PHE A 234 20.55 5.67 2.18
C PHE A 234 20.28 7.17 2.28
N VAL A 235 21.01 7.93 1.48
CA VAL A 235 20.79 9.37 1.27
C VAL A 235 20.40 9.56 -0.18
N LEU A 236 19.22 10.11 -0.40
CA LEU A 236 18.69 10.44 -1.73
C LEU A 236 18.73 11.94 -1.91
N SER A 237 19.21 12.39 -3.06
CA SER A 237 19.27 13.81 -3.42
C SER A 237 18.14 14.17 -4.39
N ASN A 238 17.72 15.43 -4.34
CA ASN A 238 16.74 16.00 -5.27
C ASN A 238 15.39 15.25 -5.30
N VAL A 239 14.90 14.87 -4.09
CA VAL A 239 13.64 14.14 -3.95
C VAL A 239 12.46 15.08 -4.10
N GLN A 240 11.48 14.72 -4.94
CA GLN A 240 10.26 15.49 -5.09
C GLN A 240 9.50 15.57 -3.76
N LEU A 241 9.19 16.78 -3.32
CA LEU A 241 8.36 17.09 -2.16
C LEU A 241 7.10 17.82 -2.60
N ALA A 242 5.95 17.40 -2.09
CA ALA A 242 4.70 18.10 -2.30
C ALA A 242 4.01 18.43 -0.96
N TYR A 243 3.24 19.51 -0.98
CA TYR A 243 2.42 19.93 0.16
C TYR A 243 1.17 20.68 -0.33
N PRO A 244 0.04 20.66 0.43
CA PRO A 244 -1.19 21.34 0.03
C PRO A 244 -1.01 22.85 -0.11
N GLU A 245 -1.70 23.46 -1.07
CA GLU A 245 -1.83 24.90 -1.16
C GLU A 245 -2.52 25.48 0.10
N LYS A 246 -2.39 26.80 0.31
CA LYS A 246 -3.02 27.49 1.45
C LYS A 246 -4.53 27.28 1.42
N GLY A 247 -5.09 26.81 2.52
CA GLY A 247 -6.51 26.46 2.64
C GLY A 247 -6.84 24.99 2.38
N HIS A 248 -5.97 24.24 1.70
CA HIS A 248 -6.13 22.81 1.46
C HIS A 248 -5.47 21.95 2.55
N LYS A 249 -5.96 20.73 2.76
CA LYS A 249 -5.48 19.82 3.81
C LYS A 249 -5.42 18.39 3.28
N LEU A 250 -4.49 17.61 3.82
CA LEU A 250 -4.44 16.16 3.63
C LEU A 250 -5.39 15.50 4.63
N THR A 251 -6.54 15.06 4.16
CA THR A 251 -7.58 14.45 5.01
C THR A 251 -7.15 13.09 5.54
N SER A 252 -6.42 12.30 4.74
CA SER A 252 -5.88 11.01 5.18
C SER A 252 -5.00 11.12 6.42
N LEU A 253 -4.23 12.20 6.57
CA LEU A 253 -3.39 12.40 7.75
C LEU A 253 -4.18 12.66 9.02
N LYS A 254 -5.47 13.06 8.92
CA LYS A 254 -6.33 13.27 10.10
C LYS A 254 -6.64 11.95 10.81
N GLN A 255 -6.90 10.86 10.09
CA GLN A 255 -7.15 9.56 10.72
C GLN A 255 -5.93 9.04 11.49
N TYR A 256 -4.72 9.42 11.08
CA TYR A 256 -3.48 9.12 11.80
C TYR A 256 -3.20 10.09 12.97
N ALA A 257 -3.91 11.22 13.02
CA ALA A 257 -3.82 12.18 14.11
C ALA A 257 -4.83 11.91 15.23
N HIS A 258 -5.97 11.29 14.91
CA HIS A 258 -7.06 10.98 15.84
C HIS A 258 -6.90 9.62 16.53
N THR A 259 -5.69 9.28 16.95
CA THR A 259 -5.58 8.30 18.01
C THR A 259 -6.18 8.96 19.25
N SER A 260 -7.26 8.39 19.79
CA SER A 260 -7.81 8.79 21.07
C SER A 260 -6.66 8.90 22.08
N SER A 261 -6.79 9.72 23.10
CA SER A 261 -5.78 9.93 24.16
C SER A 261 -5.22 8.63 24.77
N MET A 262 -5.84 7.49 24.49
CA MET A 262 -5.48 6.15 24.95
C MET A 262 -4.54 5.39 23.99
N ILE A 263 -4.42 5.74 22.71
CA ILE A 263 -3.55 5.07 21.75
C ILE A 263 -2.25 5.85 21.57
N LYS A 264 -1.22 5.50 22.34
CA LYS A 264 0.13 6.05 22.17
C LYS A 264 0.77 5.48 20.92
N GLY A 265 0.89 6.27 19.85
CA GLY A 265 1.53 5.88 18.58
C GLY A 265 2.43 6.99 18.01
N LYS A 266 3.15 6.68 16.95
CA LYS A 266 3.91 7.69 16.20
C LYS A 266 2.95 8.52 15.36
N ARG A 267 3.13 9.83 15.38
CA ARG A 267 2.33 10.74 14.58
C ARG A 267 2.83 10.74 13.14
N VAL A 268 1.99 10.27 12.22
CA VAL A 268 2.27 10.31 10.78
C VAL A 268 2.12 11.76 10.29
N LYS A 269 3.12 12.23 9.55
CA LYS A 269 3.22 13.63 9.09
C LYS A 269 3.09 13.79 7.58
N GLY A 270 3.09 12.67 6.85
CA GLY A 270 3.05 12.65 5.41
C GLY A 270 3.04 11.24 4.84
N ILE A 271 3.27 11.14 3.56
CA ILE A 271 3.28 9.93 2.74
C ILE A 271 4.62 9.85 2.03
N LEU A 272 5.19 8.65 1.92
CA LEU A 272 6.38 8.33 1.14
C LEU A 272 5.97 7.38 0.01
N GLY A 273 6.21 7.78 -1.23
CA GLY A 273 5.71 7.09 -2.41
C GLY A 273 6.79 6.67 -3.41
N TYR A 274 6.35 6.45 -4.64
CA TYR A 274 7.11 5.84 -5.73
C TYR A 274 8.44 6.51 -6.04
N ASP A 275 8.52 7.86 -6.10
CA ASP A 275 9.75 8.55 -6.50
C ASP A 275 10.93 8.27 -5.57
N VAL A 276 10.66 7.94 -4.30
CA VAL A 276 11.66 7.43 -3.34
C VAL A 276 11.88 5.93 -3.52
N LEU A 277 10.80 5.15 -3.65
CA LEU A 277 10.87 3.67 -3.66
C LEU A 277 11.48 3.11 -4.95
N LYS A 278 11.36 3.81 -6.07
CA LYS A 278 11.81 3.36 -7.42
C LYS A 278 13.28 2.96 -7.52
N HIS A 279 14.10 3.34 -6.55
CA HIS A 279 15.55 3.06 -6.53
C HIS A 279 15.90 1.72 -5.86
N PHE A 280 14.91 1.03 -5.26
CA PHE A 280 15.17 -0.06 -4.33
C PHE A 280 14.48 -1.37 -4.69
N LEU A 281 15.10 -2.46 -4.23
CA LEU A 281 14.42 -3.69 -3.89
C LEU A 281 13.89 -3.53 -2.45
N VAL A 282 12.56 -3.44 -2.34
CA VAL A 282 11.84 -3.31 -1.08
C VAL A 282 11.45 -4.68 -0.58
N THR A 283 11.91 -5.09 0.60
CA THR A 283 11.45 -6.29 1.31
C THR A 283 10.64 -5.86 2.53
N LEU A 284 9.35 -6.17 2.54
CA LEU A 284 8.40 -5.70 3.56
C LEU A 284 7.65 -6.86 4.20
N ASP A 285 7.85 -7.10 5.50
CA ASP A 285 6.91 -7.86 6.32
C ASP A 285 5.84 -6.89 6.86
N TYR A 286 4.79 -6.74 6.08
CA TYR A 286 3.73 -5.77 6.34
C TYR A 286 3.10 -5.96 7.73
N ALA A 287 2.76 -7.21 8.09
CA ALA A 287 2.06 -7.52 9.33
C ALA A 287 2.91 -7.26 10.59
N ARG A 288 4.23 -7.48 10.50
CA ARG A 288 5.17 -7.25 11.60
C ARG A 288 5.80 -5.87 11.60
N GLY A 289 5.68 -5.14 10.48
CA GLY A 289 6.25 -3.82 10.30
C GLY A 289 7.77 -3.83 10.25
N ASN A 290 8.38 -4.85 9.64
CA ASN A 290 9.82 -4.91 9.41
C ASN A 290 10.11 -4.66 7.94
N MET A 291 11.13 -3.87 7.65
CA MET A 291 11.49 -3.50 6.29
C MET A 291 12.99 -3.54 6.06
N HIS A 292 13.37 -4.06 4.91
CA HIS A 292 14.74 -4.00 4.40
C HIS A 292 14.74 -3.39 2.99
N LEU A 293 15.66 -2.48 2.75
CA LEU A 293 15.95 -1.93 1.43
C LEU A 293 17.33 -2.38 0.95
N SER A 294 17.43 -2.69 -0.32
CA SER A 294 18.71 -2.85 -1.02
C SER A 294 18.64 -2.19 -2.39
N VAL A 295 19.80 -1.85 -2.94
CA VAL A 295 19.92 -1.39 -4.32
C VAL A 295 20.27 -2.62 -5.16
N PRO A 296 19.34 -3.14 -5.97
CA PRO A 296 19.63 -4.31 -6.80
C PRO A 296 20.51 -3.94 -7.99
N GLU A 297 21.25 -4.90 -8.51
CA GLU A 297 21.86 -4.78 -9.82
C GLU A 297 20.75 -4.71 -10.89
N LYS A 298 20.92 -3.83 -11.88
CA LYS A 298 20.02 -3.77 -13.04
C LYS A 298 20.27 -5.02 -13.90
N LEU A 299 19.21 -5.77 -14.19
CA LEU A 299 19.24 -6.93 -15.07
C LEU A 299 19.25 -6.52 -16.54
#